data_5189f1621408ed502c02c050ab081e45
#
_entry.id   5189f1621408ed502c02c050ab081e45
#
_cell.length_a   1.000
_cell.length_b   1.000
_cell.length_c   1.000
_cell.angle_alpha   90.00
_cell.angle_beta   90.00
_cell.angle_gamma   90.00
#
_symmetry.space_group_name_H-M   'P 1'
#
loop_
_entity.id
_entity.type
_entity.pdbx_description
1 polymer ?
#
loop_
_entity_poly.entity_id
_entity_poly.type
_entity_poly.pdbx_seq_one_letter_code
_entity_poly.pdbx_strand_id
1 'polypeptide(L)'
;APGALPGMRINGLGRGETDVTLKVRDTIQLTPPMGWNSWNCWGLSVSDEKVRSSARAMVESGLVHYGWSFINIDDGWEASERTGSGELPGNEKFPDMKALSDYVHGLGLKLGIYSSPGPRTCGGYPGSYQHEYQDARTWARWGIDYLKYDWCSYREIAESQEELDELQRPYLLMRDALDRVDRDIVYSLCQYGMGDVWEWGAEVGGNLWRTTGDIRDTWESLSTIGFSQYNLFPYSHPGHYNDPDMMILGRVGWGPDLHPTRLTAD
;
A
#
# COMPACT_ATOMS: atom_id res chain seq x y z
N ALA A 1 -1.69 13.88 21.40
CA ALA A 1 -3.09 13.42 21.53
C ALA A 1 -3.72 13.57 20.14
N PRO A 2 -4.36 12.55 19.57
CA PRO A 2 -5.06 12.69 18.31
C PRO A 2 -6.19 13.70 18.52
N GLY A 3 -6.24 14.75 17.69
CA GLY A 3 -7.30 15.73 17.72
C GLY A 3 -8.63 15.05 17.42
N ALA A 4 -9.50 14.98 18.43
CA ALA A 4 -10.87 14.56 18.21
C ALA A 4 -11.53 15.55 17.25
N LEU A 5 -12.05 15.04 16.13
CA LEU A 5 -12.95 15.83 15.29
C LEU A 5 -14.13 16.30 16.15
N PRO A 6 -14.61 17.55 16.00
CA PRO A 6 -15.79 18.01 16.73
C PRO A 6 -16.93 17.06 16.43
N GLY A 7 -17.54 16.51 17.50
CA GLY A 7 -18.56 15.48 17.44
C GLY A 7 -19.67 15.85 16.47
N MET A 8 -19.92 14.98 15.51
CA MET A 8 -21.05 15.09 14.59
C MET A 8 -22.33 14.74 15.37
N ARG A 9 -23.22 15.71 15.61
CA ARG A 9 -24.51 15.44 16.22
C ARG A 9 -25.47 14.90 15.18
N ILE A 10 -25.89 13.66 15.32
CA ILE A 10 -26.96 13.07 14.51
C ILE A 10 -28.25 13.22 15.31
N ASN A 11 -29.13 14.12 14.88
CA ASN A 11 -30.48 14.25 15.46
C ASN A 11 -31.35 13.13 14.89
N GLY A 12 -31.46 12.02 15.60
CA GLY A 12 -32.43 10.97 15.33
C GLY A 12 -33.79 11.30 15.93
N LEU A 13 -34.87 10.79 15.34
CA LEU A 13 -36.25 10.86 15.83
C LEU A 13 -36.45 10.01 17.10
N GLY A 14 -35.70 10.30 18.15
CA GLY A 14 -35.80 9.65 19.44
C GLY A 14 -35.06 10.48 20.47
N ARG A 15 -35.67 10.70 21.63
CA ARG A 15 -35.11 11.45 22.75
C ARG A 15 -33.91 10.70 23.34
N GLY A 16 -32.72 11.06 22.89
CA GLY A 16 -31.43 10.63 23.42
C GLY A 16 -30.31 11.24 22.59
N GLU A 17 -29.47 12.09 23.18
CA GLU A 17 -28.20 12.46 22.60
C GLU A 17 -27.25 11.27 22.78
N THR A 18 -26.79 10.67 21.67
CA THR A 18 -25.75 9.65 21.69
C THR A 18 -24.51 10.27 21.12
N ASP A 19 -23.49 10.43 21.93
CA ASP A 19 -22.15 10.78 21.43
C ASP A 19 -21.56 9.57 20.71
N VAL A 20 -21.51 9.66 19.38
CA VAL A 20 -20.80 8.67 18.56
C VAL A 20 -19.35 9.12 18.44
N THR A 21 -18.45 8.48 19.15
CA THR A 21 -17.02 8.67 18.96
C THR A 21 -16.59 7.84 17.75
N LEU A 22 -16.43 8.49 16.60
CA LEU A 22 -15.81 7.86 15.45
C LEU A 22 -14.29 7.79 15.72
N LYS A 23 -13.76 6.57 15.79
CA LYS A 23 -12.31 6.39 15.74
C LYS A 23 -11.86 6.64 14.31
N VAL A 24 -11.07 7.71 14.08
CA VAL A 24 -10.62 8.15 12.76
C VAL A 24 -9.94 6.99 12.00
N ARG A 25 -9.28 6.09 12.70
CA ARG A 25 -8.56 4.94 12.14
C ARG A 25 -9.45 3.84 11.56
N ASP A 26 -10.64 3.64 12.10
CA ASP A 26 -11.60 2.65 11.60
C ASP A 26 -12.39 3.18 10.39
N THR A 27 -12.11 4.41 9.94
CA THR A 27 -12.87 5.09 8.90
C THR A 27 -12.04 5.52 7.69
N ILE A 28 -10.74 5.25 7.68
CA ILE A 28 -9.93 5.51 6.49
C ILE A 28 -10.25 4.49 5.41
N GLN A 29 -10.21 4.91 4.17
CA GLN A 29 -10.37 4.08 3.00
C GLN A 29 -11.68 3.27 3.00
N LEU A 30 -12.83 3.97 3.09
CA LEU A 30 -14.18 3.36 3.11
C LEU A 30 -14.57 2.66 1.80
N THR A 31 -13.81 2.86 0.72
CA THR A 31 -13.94 2.17 -0.55
C THR A 31 -12.59 1.54 -0.92
N PRO A 32 -12.56 0.47 -1.75
CA PRO A 32 -11.29 -0.08 -2.20
C PRO A 32 -10.40 1.00 -2.83
N PRO A 33 -9.10 1.07 -2.47
CA PRO A 33 -8.19 2.04 -3.07
C PRO A 33 -8.03 1.72 -4.56
N MET A 34 -8.28 2.72 -5.41
CA MET A 34 -8.04 2.62 -6.84
C MET A 34 -6.90 3.53 -7.24
N GLY A 35 -6.00 3.03 -8.08
CA GLY A 35 -4.83 3.79 -8.45
C GLY A 35 -3.90 3.03 -9.40
N TRP A 36 -2.68 3.50 -9.46
CA TRP A 36 -1.61 2.95 -10.25
C TRP A 36 -0.45 2.54 -9.34
N ASN A 37 0.21 1.44 -9.66
CA ASN A 37 1.42 0.98 -9.00
C ASN A 37 2.54 0.81 -10.05
N SER A 38 3.76 1.17 -9.70
CA SER A 38 4.88 1.24 -10.63
C SER A 38 5.46 -0.11 -11.04
N TRP A 39 5.18 -1.21 -10.31
CA TRP A 39 5.92 -2.46 -10.45
C TRP A 39 5.82 -3.09 -11.83
N ASN A 40 4.61 -3.39 -12.27
CA ASN A 40 4.42 -4.10 -13.55
C ASN A 40 4.79 -3.27 -14.78
N CYS A 41 4.94 -1.97 -14.61
CA CYS A 41 5.32 -1.04 -15.69
C CYS A 41 6.82 -0.73 -15.70
N TRP A 42 7.42 -0.51 -14.54
CA TRP A 42 8.78 -0.01 -14.46
C TRP A 42 9.75 -0.87 -13.66
N GLY A 43 9.25 -1.76 -12.76
CA GLY A 43 10.10 -2.50 -11.82
C GLY A 43 11.09 -1.57 -11.13
N LEU A 44 12.30 -2.00 -10.94
CA LEU A 44 13.38 -1.23 -10.32
C LEU A 44 13.85 0.01 -11.13
N SER A 45 13.37 0.19 -12.36
CA SER A 45 13.68 1.37 -13.17
C SER A 45 12.78 2.57 -12.91
N VAL A 46 11.84 2.47 -11.95
CA VAL A 46 10.98 3.58 -11.52
C VAL A 46 11.81 4.80 -11.11
N SER A 47 11.28 6.00 -11.35
CA SER A 47 11.92 7.27 -11.00
C SER A 47 10.89 8.36 -10.68
N ASP A 48 11.32 9.43 -10.01
CA ASP A 48 10.51 10.62 -9.75
C ASP A 48 9.80 11.13 -11.02
N GLU A 49 10.52 11.24 -12.14
CA GLU A 49 9.95 11.69 -13.42
C GLU A 49 8.83 10.77 -13.91
N LYS A 50 9.04 9.45 -13.84
CA LYS A 50 8.03 8.45 -14.26
C LYS A 50 6.79 8.50 -13.36
N VAL A 51 6.98 8.66 -12.06
CA VAL A 51 5.88 8.82 -11.10
C VAL A 51 5.08 10.10 -11.39
N ARG A 52 5.75 11.24 -11.58
CA ARG A 52 5.09 12.50 -11.97
C ARG A 52 4.35 12.37 -13.30
N SER A 53 4.92 11.68 -14.27
CA SER A 53 4.27 11.42 -15.56
C SER A 53 3.01 10.58 -15.41
N SER A 54 3.06 9.52 -14.60
CA SER A 54 1.89 8.67 -14.32
C SER A 54 0.80 9.44 -13.56
N ALA A 55 1.18 10.29 -12.62
CA ALA A 55 0.23 11.15 -11.88
C ALA A 55 -0.48 12.12 -12.83
N ARG A 56 0.25 12.78 -13.73
CA ARG A 56 -0.37 13.64 -14.77
C ARG A 56 -1.32 12.85 -15.67
N ALA A 57 -0.88 11.69 -16.16
CA ALA A 57 -1.71 10.85 -17.01
C ALA A 57 -3.02 10.41 -16.33
N MET A 58 -2.99 10.13 -15.01
CA MET A 58 -4.19 9.83 -14.21
C MET A 58 -5.20 10.98 -14.26
N VAL A 59 -4.73 12.22 -14.14
CA VAL A 59 -5.61 13.41 -14.19
C VAL A 59 -6.07 13.69 -15.62
N GLU A 60 -5.13 13.72 -16.58
CA GLU A 60 -5.41 14.06 -18.00
C GLU A 60 -6.35 13.06 -18.66
N SER A 61 -6.29 11.78 -18.27
CA SER A 61 -7.23 10.75 -18.75
C SER A 61 -8.64 10.86 -18.16
N GLY A 62 -8.81 11.68 -17.10
CA GLY A 62 -10.07 11.80 -16.37
C GLY A 62 -10.37 10.66 -15.41
N LEU A 63 -9.49 9.67 -15.24
CA LEU A 63 -9.67 8.55 -14.31
C LEU A 63 -9.88 9.03 -12.86
N VAL A 64 -9.29 10.16 -12.49
CA VAL A 64 -9.48 10.80 -11.18
C VAL A 64 -10.96 11.06 -10.86
N HIS A 65 -11.80 11.34 -11.85
CA HIS A 65 -13.24 11.56 -11.67
C HIS A 65 -14.03 10.30 -11.37
N TYR A 66 -13.40 9.13 -11.51
CA TYR A 66 -13.97 7.82 -11.23
C TYR A 66 -13.35 7.15 -9.98
N GLY A 67 -12.63 7.95 -9.16
CA GLY A 67 -12.08 7.49 -7.89
C GLY A 67 -10.64 6.93 -7.96
N TRP A 68 -10.00 6.96 -9.14
CA TRP A 68 -8.60 6.58 -9.29
C TRP A 68 -7.71 7.70 -8.74
N SER A 69 -7.25 7.52 -7.51
CA SER A 69 -6.61 8.61 -6.76
C SER A 69 -5.23 8.26 -6.20
N PHE A 70 -4.82 7.00 -6.20
CA PHE A 70 -3.53 6.60 -5.67
C PHE A 70 -2.48 6.45 -6.76
N ILE A 71 -1.29 6.96 -6.49
CA ILE A 71 -0.06 6.77 -7.28
C ILE A 71 0.94 6.10 -6.35
N ASN A 72 1.16 4.80 -6.52
CA ASN A 72 1.98 4.01 -5.62
C ASN A 72 3.34 3.71 -6.24
N ILE A 73 4.39 4.11 -5.53
CA ILE A 73 5.77 3.71 -5.84
C ILE A 73 5.99 2.34 -5.21
N ASP A 74 6.33 1.36 -6.03
CA ASP A 74 6.76 0.04 -5.58
C ASP A 74 8.27 0.05 -5.25
N ASP A 75 8.89 -1.11 -5.13
CA ASP A 75 10.31 -1.30 -4.82
C ASP A 75 11.24 -0.54 -5.78
N GLY A 76 12.39 -0.11 -5.30
CA GLY A 76 13.44 0.56 -6.09
C GLY A 76 13.51 2.08 -5.95
N TRP A 77 12.81 2.66 -4.97
CA TRP A 77 12.97 4.08 -4.59
C TRP A 77 14.07 4.28 -3.55
N GLU A 78 14.37 3.25 -2.78
CA GLU A 78 15.25 3.27 -1.61
C GLU A 78 16.72 3.49 -1.99
N ALA A 79 17.45 4.21 -1.17
CA ALA A 79 18.91 4.20 -1.21
C ALA A 79 19.45 2.80 -0.88
N SER A 80 20.64 2.49 -1.35
CA SER A 80 21.31 1.19 -1.11
C SER A 80 21.65 0.95 0.36
N GLU A 81 21.75 2.01 1.15
CA GLU A 81 22.10 1.97 2.57
C GLU A 81 21.33 3.05 3.34
N ARG A 82 21.10 2.79 4.62
CA ARG A 82 20.59 3.79 5.55
C ARG A 82 21.69 4.79 5.92
N THR A 83 21.30 5.99 6.28
CA THR A 83 22.22 7.00 6.80
C THR A 83 22.79 6.57 8.15
N GLY A 84 23.83 7.27 8.62
CA GLY A 84 24.38 7.04 9.97
C GLY A 84 23.39 7.28 11.13
N SER A 85 22.26 7.97 10.87
CA SER A 85 21.15 8.12 11.83
C SER A 85 20.07 7.03 11.68
N GLY A 86 20.25 6.10 10.74
CA GLY A 86 19.32 5.01 10.45
C GLY A 86 18.17 5.39 9.49
N GLU A 87 18.09 6.64 9.04
CA GLU A 87 17.07 7.06 8.06
C GLU A 87 17.34 6.43 6.69
N LEU A 88 16.28 5.99 6.00
CA LEU A 88 16.34 5.48 4.64
C LEU A 88 15.90 6.59 3.68
N PRO A 89 16.82 7.26 2.97
CA PRO A 89 16.47 8.25 1.97
C PRO A 89 16.07 7.61 0.64
N GLY A 90 15.53 8.40 -0.27
CA GLY A 90 15.43 8.03 -1.69
C GLY A 90 16.81 7.91 -2.33
N ASN A 91 16.91 7.08 -3.37
CA ASN A 91 18.13 6.98 -4.18
C ASN A 91 18.25 8.17 -5.16
N GLU A 92 19.25 8.12 -6.06
CA GLU A 92 19.49 9.18 -7.05
C GLU A 92 18.32 9.43 -8.01
N LYS A 93 17.43 8.44 -8.19
CA LYS A 93 16.21 8.57 -9.01
C LYS A 93 15.07 9.27 -8.26
N PHE A 94 15.18 9.37 -6.93
CA PHE A 94 14.21 9.98 -6.02
C PHE A 94 14.89 10.96 -5.06
N PRO A 95 15.43 12.07 -5.57
CA PRO A 95 16.26 12.98 -4.79
C PRO A 95 15.49 13.74 -3.69
N ASP A 96 14.17 13.90 -3.86
CA ASP A 96 13.30 14.60 -2.89
C ASP A 96 11.91 13.99 -2.86
N MET A 97 11.70 13.03 -1.95
CA MET A 97 10.42 12.35 -1.76
C MET A 97 9.31 13.28 -1.28
N LYS A 98 9.67 14.32 -0.51
CA LYS A 98 8.69 15.30 -0.05
C LYS A 98 8.18 16.16 -1.19
N ALA A 99 9.08 16.65 -2.03
CA ALA A 99 8.69 17.44 -3.22
C ALA A 99 7.88 16.61 -4.23
N LEU A 100 8.16 15.30 -4.34
CA LEU A 100 7.35 14.39 -5.15
C LEU A 100 5.94 14.24 -4.57
N SER A 101 5.83 14.03 -3.26
CA SER A 101 4.55 13.93 -2.56
C SER A 101 3.73 15.22 -2.72
N ASP A 102 4.34 16.39 -2.50
CA ASP A 102 3.66 17.68 -2.66
C ASP A 102 3.17 17.89 -4.10
N TYR A 103 3.94 17.45 -5.08
CA TYR A 103 3.51 17.49 -6.48
C TYR A 103 2.28 16.61 -6.75
N VAL A 104 2.28 15.37 -6.26
CA VAL A 104 1.16 14.44 -6.42
C VAL A 104 -0.09 14.98 -5.72
N HIS A 105 0.07 15.49 -4.49
CA HIS A 105 -1.01 16.15 -3.76
C HIS A 105 -1.54 17.39 -4.47
N GLY A 106 -0.67 18.17 -5.08
CA GLY A 106 -1.05 19.36 -5.90
C GLY A 106 -1.94 19.01 -7.09
N LEU A 107 -1.91 17.75 -7.55
CA LEU A 107 -2.82 17.22 -8.57
C LEU A 107 -4.13 16.64 -7.99
N GLY A 108 -4.34 16.70 -6.66
CA GLY A 108 -5.49 16.10 -5.98
C GLY A 108 -5.38 14.58 -5.81
N LEU A 109 -4.19 14.00 -5.98
CA LEU A 109 -3.91 12.59 -5.88
C LEU A 109 -3.21 12.25 -4.55
N LYS A 110 -3.04 10.98 -4.25
CA LYS A 110 -2.38 10.44 -3.06
C LYS A 110 -1.13 9.67 -3.47
N LEU A 111 -0.06 9.77 -2.67
CA LEU A 111 1.20 9.06 -2.93
C LEU A 111 1.36 7.87 -1.99
N GLY A 112 1.59 6.71 -2.57
CA GLY A 112 1.96 5.50 -1.82
C GLY A 112 3.43 5.15 -1.96
N ILE A 113 3.90 4.34 -1.01
CA ILE A 113 5.28 3.85 -0.92
C ILE A 113 5.30 2.36 -0.61
N TYR A 114 6.46 1.76 -0.81
CA TYR A 114 6.70 0.34 -0.60
C TYR A 114 7.79 0.12 0.45
N SER A 115 7.68 -0.92 1.25
CA SER A 115 8.75 -1.45 2.09
C SER A 115 8.52 -2.93 2.44
N SER A 116 9.40 -3.52 3.26
CA SER A 116 9.34 -4.89 3.72
C SER A 116 9.63 -4.96 5.23
N PRO A 117 8.99 -5.87 5.97
CA PRO A 117 9.32 -6.13 7.38
C PRO A 117 10.69 -6.79 7.58
N GLY A 118 11.25 -7.38 6.55
CA GLY A 118 12.56 -8.00 6.61
C GLY A 118 13.71 -7.00 6.52
N PRO A 119 14.95 -7.48 6.66
CA PRO A 119 16.14 -6.63 6.51
C PRO A 119 16.31 -6.09 5.08
N ARG A 120 15.69 -6.74 4.09
CA ARG A 120 15.75 -6.33 2.67
C ARG A 120 14.38 -6.40 2.02
N THR A 121 14.18 -5.51 1.02
CA THR A 121 13.07 -5.59 0.08
C THR A 121 13.26 -6.73 -0.90
N CYS A 122 12.26 -7.05 -1.73
CA CYS A 122 12.38 -8.03 -2.79
C CYS A 122 13.40 -7.63 -3.85
N GLY A 123 13.59 -6.34 -4.10
CA GLY A 123 14.64 -5.77 -4.97
C GLY A 123 16.02 -5.71 -4.33
N GLY A 124 16.15 -6.10 -3.06
CA GLY A 124 17.43 -6.17 -2.35
C GLY A 124 17.85 -4.88 -1.63
N TYR A 125 17.01 -3.85 -1.61
CA TYR A 125 17.23 -2.62 -0.85
C TYR A 125 16.97 -2.81 0.65
N PRO A 126 17.38 -1.89 1.54
CA PRO A 126 17.06 -1.99 2.96
C PRO A 126 15.55 -2.00 3.20
N GLY A 127 15.07 -3.01 3.94
CA GLY A 127 13.70 -3.05 4.46
C GLY A 127 13.58 -2.31 5.79
N SER A 128 12.40 -2.38 6.42
CA SER A 128 12.10 -1.65 7.66
C SER A 128 12.48 -2.40 8.95
N TYR A 129 13.04 -3.59 8.86
CA TYR A 129 13.43 -4.39 10.02
C TYR A 129 14.24 -3.58 11.03
N GLN A 130 13.76 -3.50 12.29
CA GLN A 130 14.32 -2.71 13.39
C GLN A 130 14.30 -1.17 13.17
N HIS A 131 13.60 -0.68 12.15
CA HIS A 131 13.48 0.74 11.83
C HIS A 131 12.02 1.19 11.61
N GLU A 132 11.04 0.36 11.93
CA GLU A 132 9.61 0.56 11.64
C GLU A 132 9.12 1.93 12.11
N TYR A 133 9.43 2.30 13.34
CA TYR A 133 9.04 3.60 13.92
C TYR A 133 9.73 4.80 13.26
N GLN A 134 10.97 4.62 12.83
CA GLN A 134 11.71 5.67 12.13
C GLN A 134 11.17 5.87 10.74
N ASP A 135 10.93 4.77 10.02
CA ASP A 135 10.41 4.79 8.66
C ASP A 135 9.00 5.38 8.63
N ALA A 136 8.11 4.96 9.53
CA ALA A 136 6.76 5.52 9.65
C ALA A 136 6.79 7.05 9.86
N ARG A 137 7.67 7.55 10.75
CA ARG A 137 7.84 9.00 10.94
C ARG A 137 8.37 9.71 9.70
N THR A 138 9.29 9.08 8.99
CA THR A 138 9.85 9.64 7.75
C THR A 138 8.79 9.72 6.66
N TRP A 139 8.02 8.66 6.47
CA TRP A 139 6.91 8.64 5.50
C TRP A 139 5.82 9.65 5.83
N ALA A 140 5.47 9.80 7.11
CA ALA A 140 4.53 10.84 7.54
C ALA A 140 5.04 12.26 7.24
N ARG A 141 6.34 12.55 7.46
CA ARG A 141 6.95 13.83 7.10
C ARG A 141 6.96 14.07 5.60
N TRP A 142 7.16 13.04 4.80
CA TRP A 142 7.10 13.13 3.34
C TRP A 142 5.67 13.31 2.82
N GLY A 143 4.66 12.97 3.62
CA GLY A 143 3.27 13.07 3.22
C GLY A 143 2.76 11.82 2.51
N ILE A 144 3.30 10.66 2.83
CA ILE A 144 2.84 9.38 2.26
C ILE A 144 1.44 9.03 2.76
N ASP A 145 0.59 8.51 1.86
CA ASP A 145 -0.81 8.17 2.09
C ASP A 145 -1.09 6.67 2.08
N TYR A 146 -0.15 5.86 1.61
CA TYR A 146 -0.34 4.42 1.43
C TYR A 146 1.00 3.70 1.59
N LEU A 147 1.00 2.59 2.29
CA LEU A 147 2.15 1.69 2.45
C LEU A 147 1.81 0.30 1.94
N LYS A 148 2.51 -0.18 0.91
CA LYS A 148 2.59 -1.60 0.57
C LYS A 148 3.73 -2.22 1.38
N TYR A 149 3.40 -3.20 2.24
CA TYR A 149 4.34 -3.83 3.16
C TYR A 149 4.48 -5.31 2.83
N ASP A 150 5.59 -5.65 2.15
CA ASP A 150 5.78 -6.91 1.43
C ASP A 150 6.64 -7.90 2.21
N TRP A 151 6.22 -9.15 2.29
CA TRP A 151 6.85 -10.24 3.06
C TRP A 151 8.24 -10.68 2.56
N CYS A 152 9.02 -9.92 1.86
CA CYS A 152 10.24 -10.35 1.18
C CYS A 152 11.22 -11.09 2.11
N SER A 153 12.29 -10.49 2.56
CA SER A 153 13.31 -11.20 3.35
C SER A 153 12.91 -11.50 4.81
N TYR A 154 11.70 -11.16 5.23
CA TYR A 154 11.24 -11.52 6.59
C TYR A 154 11.26 -13.04 6.81
N ARG A 155 11.04 -13.82 5.76
CA ARG A 155 11.19 -15.28 5.80
C ARG A 155 12.56 -15.78 6.30
N GLU A 156 13.60 -14.95 6.21
CA GLU A 156 14.96 -15.29 6.62
C GLU A 156 15.17 -15.15 8.12
N ILE A 157 14.28 -14.38 8.78
CA ILE A 157 14.35 -14.08 10.21
C ILE A 157 13.14 -14.56 11.00
N ALA A 158 12.07 -14.97 10.31
CA ALA A 158 10.89 -15.56 10.92
C ALA A 158 11.21 -16.92 11.57
N GLU A 159 10.72 -17.12 12.79
CA GLU A 159 10.87 -18.39 13.51
C GLU A 159 10.02 -19.50 12.89
N SER A 160 8.90 -19.12 12.26
CA SER A 160 8.00 -20.01 11.53
C SER A 160 7.36 -19.25 10.36
N GLN A 161 6.96 -19.98 9.32
CA GLN A 161 6.16 -19.45 8.21
C GLN A 161 4.74 -20.01 8.19
N GLU A 162 4.38 -20.78 9.20
CA GLU A 162 3.08 -21.45 9.33
C GLU A 162 2.34 -21.00 10.58
N GLU A 163 3.06 -20.58 11.63
CA GLU A 163 2.45 -20.14 12.88
C GLU A 163 1.85 -18.72 12.71
N LEU A 164 0.58 -18.58 13.07
CA LEU A 164 -0.19 -17.37 12.88
C LEU A 164 0.43 -16.16 13.58
N ASP A 165 0.88 -16.32 14.82
CA ASP A 165 1.50 -15.25 15.59
C ASP A 165 2.75 -14.69 14.89
N GLU A 166 3.51 -15.57 14.22
CA GLU A 166 4.69 -15.15 13.47
C GLU A 166 4.34 -14.44 12.17
N LEU A 167 3.29 -14.89 11.49
CA LEU A 167 2.78 -14.22 10.28
C LEU A 167 2.21 -12.83 10.59
N GLN A 168 1.61 -12.64 11.75
CA GLN A 168 1.02 -11.36 12.19
C GLN A 168 2.03 -10.39 12.78
N ARG A 169 3.05 -10.89 13.46
CA ARG A 169 4.01 -10.09 14.24
C ARG A 169 4.56 -8.86 13.52
N PRO A 170 5.11 -8.94 12.31
CA PRO A 170 5.67 -7.77 11.64
C PRO A 170 4.62 -6.75 11.24
N TYR A 171 3.41 -7.20 10.93
CA TYR A 171 2.30 -6.31 10.58
C TYR A 171 1.76 -5.56 11.79
N LEU A 172 1.66 -6.22 12.95
CA LEU A 172 1.32 -5.57 14.22
C LEU A 172 2.37 -4.53 14.62
N LEU A 173 3.66 -4.83 14.45
CA LEU A 173 4.74 -3.89 14.76
C LEU A 173 4.68 -2.66 13.86
N MET A 174 4.52 -2.83 12.57
CA MET A 174 4.36 -1.70 11.64
C MET A 174 3.06 -0.94 11.91
N ARG A 175 1.96 -1.61 12.24
CA ARG A 175 0.70 -0.94 12.61
C ARG A 175 0.90 -0.03 13.83
N ASP A 176 1.56 -0.52 14.88
CA ASP A 176 1.88 0.32 16.05
C ASP A 176 2.76 1.51 15.68
N ALA A 177 3.71 1.33 14.75
CA ALA A 177 4.54 2.43 14.25
C ALA A 177 3.72 3.48 13.47
N LEU A 178 2.82 3.04 12.60
CA LEU A 178 1.92 3.92 11.84
C LEU A 178 0.91 4.64 12.75
N ASP A 179 0.51 4.01 13.84
CA ASP A 179 -0.42 4.58 14.82
C ASP A 179 0.18 5.72 15.65
N ARG A 180 1.50 5.82 15.69
CA ARG A 180 2.23 6.86 16.45
C ARG A 180 2.55 8.11 15.64
N VAL A 181 2.22 8.13 14.37
CA VAL A 181 2.39 9.32 13.52
C VAL A 181 1.08 10.06 13.33
N ASP A 182 1.15 11.37 13.14
CA ASP A 182 -0.01 12.24 12.91
C ASP A 182 -0.36 12.29 11.41
N ARG A 183 -0.59 11.09 10.82
CA ARG A 183 -1.01 10.96 9.44
C ARG A 183 -1.73 9.64 9.22
N ASP A 184 -2.86 9.69 8.52
CA ASP A 184 -3.56 8.48 8.06
C ASP A 184 -2.80 7.89 6.87
N ILE A 185 -2.34 6.65 7.02
CA ILE A 185 -1.65 5.89 5.97
C ILE A 185 -2.43 4.60 5.74
N VAL A 186 -2.93 4.42 4.52
CA VAL A 186 -3.57 3.15 4.10
C VAL A 186 -2.53 2.04 4.16
N TYR A 187 -2.86 0.96 4.86
CA TYR A 187 -1.93 -0.12 5.13
C TYR A 187 -2.28 -1.36 4.34
N SER A 188 -1.42 -1.72 3.41
CA SER A 188 -1.56 -2.86 2.50
C SER A 188 -0.60 -3.98 2.88
N LEU A 189 -1.15 -5.12 3.26
CA LEU A 189 -0.39 -6.31 3.63
C LEU A 189 -0.10 -7.13 2.37
N CYS A 190 1.17 -7.30 2.02
CA CYS A 190 1.57 -8.08 0.85
C CYS A 190 2.35 -9.32 1.29
N GLN A 191 1.63 -10.37 1.68
CA GLN A 191 2.21 -11.63 2.15
C GLN A 191 1.58 -12.86 1.46
N TYR A 192 0.96 -12.65 0.29
CA TYR A 192 0.60 -13.69 -0.68
C TYR A 192 -0.49 -14.68 -0.25
N GLY A 193 -1.32 -14.36 0.75
CA GLY A 193 -2.39 -15.23 1.22
C GLY A 193 -1.98 -16.20 2.33
N MET A 194 -0.75 -16.13 2.83
CA MET A 194 -0.25 -17.02 3.87
C MET A 194 -1.11 -16.93 5.15
N GLY A 195 -1.40 -18.10 5.73
CA GLY A 195 -2.16 -18.21 6.97
C GLY A 195 -3.58 -17.67 6.86
N ASP A 196 -4.19 -17.75 5.66
CA ASP A 196 -5.55 -17.26 5.42
C ASP A 196 -5.73 -15.79 5.84
N VAL A 197 -4.83 -14.92 5.36
CA VAL A 197 -4.74 -13.49 5.75
C VAL A 197 -6.07 -12.75 5.75
N TRP A 198 -7.03 -13.16 4.93
CA TRP A 198 -8.37 -12.60 4.91
C TRP A 198 -9.13 -12.77 6.23
N GLU A 199 -8.78 -13.76 7.05
CA GLU A 199 -9.38 -13.97 8.36
C GLU A 199 -8.84 -13.03 9.43
N TRP A 200 -7.59 -12.60 9.33
CA TRP A 200 -6.90 -11.83 10.36
C TRP A 200 -6.35 -10.46 9.90
N GLY A 201 -6.30 -10.20 8.58
CA GLY A 201 -5.68 -8.99 8.04
C GLY A 201 -6.27 -7.69 8.60
N ALA A 202 -7.59 -7.66 8.85
CA ALA A 202 -8.25 -6.52 9.50
C ALA A 202 -7.84 -6.37 10.97
N GLU A 203 -7.61 -7.46 11.69
CA GLU A 203 -7.26 -7.45 13.12
C GLU A 203 -5.87 -6.84 13.37
N VAL A 204 -4.94 -7.05 12.45
CA VAL A 204 -3.62 -6.39 12.50
C VAL A 204 -3.63 -4.97 11.90
N GLY A 205 -4.82 -4.44 11.60
CA GLY A 205 -5.01 -3.08 11.11
C GLY A 205 -4.74 -2.88 9.62
N GLY A 206 -4.72 -3.97 8.84
CA GLY A 206 -4.62 -3.90 7.38
C GLY A 206 -5.89 -3.31 6.75
N ASN A 207 -5.74 -2.37 5.83
CA ASN A 207 -6.85 -1.87 5.03
C ASN A 207 -7.09 -2.73 3.78
N LEU A 208 -6.06 -3.43 3.33
CA LEU A 208 -6.16 -4.45 2.30
C LEU A 208 -5.04 -5.47 2.48
N TRP A 209 -5.23 -6.63 1.89
CA TRP A 209 -4.28 -7.74 1.96
C TRP A 209 -4.29 -8.58 0.70
N ARG A 210 -3.10 -8.90 0.20
CA ARG A 210 -2.90 -9.80 -0.92
C ARG A 210 -3.39 -11.20 -0.57
N THR A 211 -4.28 -11.73 -1.39
CA THR A 211 -4.89 -13.05 -1.20
C THR A 211 -4.15 -14.17 -1.92
N THR A 212 -3.27 -13.82 -2.86
CA THR A 212 -2.55 -14.76 -3.71
C THR A 212 -1.13 -14.30 -3.99
N GLY A 213 -0.32 -15.17 -4.60
CA GLY A 213 0.96 -14.79 -5.24
C GLY A 213 0.77 -13.79 -6.38
N ASP A 214 1.89 -13.36 -6.99
CA ASP A 214 1.87 -12.30 -7.99
C ASP A 214 1.18 -12.71 -9.29
N ILE A 215 0.37 -11.79 -9.81
CA ILE A 215 -0.30 -11.92 -11.09
C ILE A 215 0.70 -11.84 -12.25
N ARG A 216 0.43 -12.59 -13.32
CA ARG A 216 1.22 -12.59 -14.54
C ARG A 216 0.35 -12.22 -15.73
N ASP A 217 0.97 -11.69 -16.79
CA ASP A 217 0.32 -11.29 -18.05
C ASP A 217 -0.11 -12.53 -18.87
N THR A 218 -0.97 -13.36 -18.26
CA THR A 218 -1.58 -14.53 -18.89
C THR A 218 -3.02 -14.67 -18.43
N TRP A 219 -3.89 -15.18 -19.32
CA TRP A 219 -5.28 -15.47 -18.98
C TRP A 219 -5.41 -16.46 -17.80
N GLU A 220 -4.56 -17.47 -17.77
CA GLU A 220 -4.55 -18.45 -16.67
C GLU A 220 -4.33 -17.78 -15.32
N SER A 221 -3.31 -16.93 -15.21
CA SER A 221 -3.02 -16.21 -13.99
C SER A 221 -4.17 -15.28 -13.58
N LEU A 222 -4.66 -14.47 -14.52
CA LEU A 222 -5.74 -13.52 -14.28
C LEU A 222 -7.04 -14.23 -13.87
N SER A 223 -7.43 -15.28 -14.59
CA SER A 223 -8.67 -16.01 -14.30
C SER A 223 -8.59 -16.78 -12.98
N THR A 224 -7.45 -17.44 -12.71
CA THR A 224 -7.25 -18.18 -11.45
C THR A 224 -7.32 -17.25 -10.26
N ILE A 225 -6.59 -16.14 -10.30
CA ILE A 225 -6.56 -15.17 -9.21
C ILE A 225 -7.92 -14.47 -9.06
N GLY A 226 -8.51 -14.00 -10.18
CA GLY A 226 -9.77 -13.27 -10.16
C GLY A 226 -10.93 -14.13 -9.65
N PHE A 227 -11.10 -15.34 -10.16
CA PHE A 227 -12.21 -16.21 -9.76
C PHE A 227 -12.04 -16.81 -8.37
N SER A 228 -10.81 -16.96 -7.85
CA SER A 228 -10.57 -17.41 -6.48
C SER A 228 -11.17 -16.46 -5.43
N GLN A 229 -11.35 -15.16 -5.79
CA GLN A 229 -11.93 -14.17 -4.88
C GLN A 229 -13.40 -14.43 -4.52
N TYR A 230 -14.11 -15.23 -5.32
CA TYR A 230 -15.52 -15.50 -5.10
C TYR A 230 -15.83 -16.02 -3.69
N ASN A 231 -14.98 -16.87 -3.12
CA ASN A 231 -15.18 -17.42 -1.78
C ASN A 231 -14.67 -16.48 -0.67
N LEU A 232 -13.93 -15.42 -1.02
CA LEU A 232 -13.32 -14.50 -0.06
C LEU A 232 -14.13 -13.22 0.16
N PHE A 233 -15.23 -13.03 -0.58
CA PHE A 233 -16.04 -11.81 -0.48
C PHE A 233 -16.56 -11.51 0.94
N PRO A 234 -16.85 -12.51 1.83
CA PRO A 234 -17.36 -12.21 3.17
C PRO A 234 -16.36 -11.47 4.06
N TYR A 235 -15.06 -11.52 3.72
CA TYR A 235 -14.01 -10.89 4.49
C TYR A 235 -13.75 -9.42 4.08
N SER A 236 -14.33 -8.97 2.96
CA SER A 236 -14.24 -7.58 2.53
C SER A 236 -15.39 -6.75 3.08
N HIS A 237 -15.06 -5.61 3.69
CA HIS A 237 -16.03 -4.64 4.18
C HIS A 237 -15.41 -3.23 4.17
N PRO A 238 -16.21 -2.15 4.38
CA PRO A 238 -15.68 -0.79 4.38
C PRO A 238 -14.45 -0.63 5.26
N GLY A 239 -13.34 -0.14 4.66
CA GLY A 239 -12.04 0.02 5.33
C GLY A 239 -11.11 -1.18 5.24
N HIS A 240 -11.59 -2.35 4.78
CA HIS A 240 -10.86 -3.61 4.79
C HIS A 240 -11.18 -4.45 3.57
N TYR A 241 -10.18 -4.79 2.74
CA TYR A 241 -10.43 -5.39 1.43
C TYR A 241 -9.47 -6.52 1.10
N ASN A 242 -9.99 -7.57 0.47
CA ASN A 242 -9.18 -8.53 -0.26
C ASN A 242 -8.53 -7.84 -1.47
N ASP A 243 -7.26 -8.13 -1.68
CA ASP A 243 -6.48 -7.63 -2.81
C ASP A 243 -6.04 -8.81 -3.70
N PRO A 244 -6.64 -8.97 -4.88
CA PRO A 244 -6.28 -10.04 -5.82
C PRO A 244 -5.01 -9.73 -6.61
N ASP A 245 -4.27 -8.70 -6.23
CA ASP A 245 -3.15 -8.10 -6.95
C ASP A 245 -3.58 -7.08 -8.03
N MET A 246 -2.58 -6.44 -8.61
CA MET A 246 -2.74 -5.39 -9.59
C MET A 246 -3.29 -5.92 -10.92
N MET A 247 -4.19 -5.20 -11.55
CA MET A 247 -4.58 -5.50 -12.92
C MET A 247 -3.41 -5.20 -13.89
N ILE A 248 -3.18 -6.12 -14.82
CA ILE A 248 -2.15 -5.99 -15.85
C ILE A 248 -2.79 -5.42 -17.11
N LEU A 249 -2.83 -4.09 -17.21
CA LEU A 249 -3.46 -3.36 -18.30
C LEU A 249 -2.47 -2.41 -18.99
N GLY A 250 -2.64 -2.21 -20.29
CA GLY A 250 -1.87 -1.26 -21.07
C GLY A 250 -0.48 -1.75 -21.43
N ARG A 251 0.56 -1.09 -20.94
CA ARG A 251 1.95 -1.49 -21.15
C ARG A 251 2.53 -2.04 -19.87
N VAL A 252 3.12 -3.21 -19.98
CA VAL A 252 3.72 -3.98 -18.87
C VAL A 252 5.14 -4.42 -19.26
N GLY A 253 5.89 -4.93 -18.32
CA GLY A 253 7.31 -5.25 -18.48
C GLY A 253 8.20 -4.22 -17.77
N TRP A 254 9.49 -4.45 -17.69
CA TRP A 254 10.39 -3.67 -16.86
C TRP A 254 11.37 -2.85 -17.70
N GLY A 255 11.25 -1.54 -17.58
CA GLY A 255 12.17 -0.62 -18.22
C GLY A 255 12.18 -0.71 -19.75
N PRO A 256 13.29 -1.11 -20.38
CA PRO A 256 13.38 -1.16 -21.84
C PRO A 256 12.53 -2.28 -22.47
N ASP A 257 12.11 -3.26 -21.69
CA ASP A 257 11.31 -4.42 -22.15
C ASP A 257 9.79 -4.17 -22.10
N LEU A 258 9.37 -2.91 -21.97
CA LEU A 258 7.96 -2.52 -22.01
C LEU A 258 7.28 -2.97 -23.28
N HIS A 259 6.22 -3.74 -23.15
CA HIS A 259 5.39 -4.23 -24.24
C HIS A 259 3.90 -4.05 -23.92
N PRO A 260 3.01 -4.02 -24.91
CA PRO A 260 1.57 -4.09 -24.63
C PRO A 260 1.23 -5.36 -23.85
N THR A 261 0.24 -5.28 -22.95
CA THR A 261 -0.29 -6.48 -22.32
C THR A 261 -0.73 -7.49 -23.38
N ARG A 262 -0.55 -8.77 -23.09
CA ARG A 262 -1.01 -9.88 -23.95
C ARG A 262 -2.49 -10.16 -23.79
N LEU A 263 -3.09 -9.61 -22.75
CA LEU A 263 -4.52 -9.70 -22.49
C LEU A 263 -5.23 -8.63 -23.32
N THR A 264 -6.29 -9.00 -23.99
CA THR A 264 -7.19 -8.06 -24.69
C THR A 264 -8.36 -7.69 -23.78
N ALA A 265 -9.02 -6.59 -24.11
CA ALA A 265 -10.19 -6.12 -23.36
C ALA A 265 -11.45 -6.97 -23.63
N ASP A 266 -11.36 -7.96 -24.55
CA ASP A 266 -12.49 -8.80 -24.97
C ASP A 266 -12.62 -10.06 -24.07
#